data_810facdda6d9ea3b1f5eab41f8364aa0
#
_entry.id   810facdda6d9ea3b1f5eab41f8364aa0
#
_cell.length_a   1.000
_cell.length_b   1.000
_cell.length_c   1.000
_cell.angle_alpha   90.00
_cell.angle_beta   90.00
_cell.angle_gamma   90.00
#
_symmetry.space_group_name_H-M   'P 1'
#
loop_
_entity.id
_entity.type
_entity.pdbx_description
1 polymer ?
#
loop_
_entity_poly.entity_id
_entity_poly.type
_entity_poly.pdbx_seq_one_letter_code
_entity_poly.pdbx_strand_id
1 'polypeptide(L)'
;MQWPVWNFEGRVVVITGAARGLGEAMSRAFVGAGARVAALDRNEPALREAAQAAGAQAPALAITVDVTDHEGLDAALDRVSTELGPIDVLVANAGIGVRDPANEIAVADFERVIDVNLNGLFYCNRLAARRMAGRGGVIVNLASIMGFSGGIFPNAAYQASKGAVVNLTRALALEWAAQNIRVNAVAPTFVRTPLTEPVFANPERLAAIMAHTPLGRLPEPDDIAQAVLFLASDAAQAITGVTLPVDSGYLAR
;
A
#
# COMPACT_ATOMS: atom_id res chain seq x y z
N MET A 1 16.01 -2.41 18.57
CA MET A 1 16.08 -3.61 17.71
C MET A 1 16.74 -3.17 16.41
N GLN A 2 17.84 -3.81 16.00
CA GLN A 2 18.51 -3.42 14.74
C GLN A 2 17.80 -4.18 13.61
N TRP A 3 17.03 -3.44 12.78
CA TRP A 3 16.34 -4.01 11.63
C TRP A 3 17.36 -4.49 10.59
N PRO A 4 17.05 -5.51 9.77
CA PRO A 4 17.91 -5.85 8.63
C PRO A 4 18.06 -4.60 7.77
N VAL A 5 19.28 -4.25 7.45
CA VAL A 5 19.59 -3.05 6.65
C VAL A 5 19.28 -3.37 5.20
N TRP A 6 18.03 -3.06 4.79
CA TRP A 6 17.68 -3.07 3.38
C TRP A 6 18.41 -1.92 2.69
N ASN A 7 19.07 -2.21 1.59
CA ASN A 7 19.74 -1.17 0.82
C ASN A 7 18.91 -0.78 -0.41
N PHE A 8 18.41 0.46 -0.40
CA PHE A 8 17.71 1.07 -1.53
C PHE A 8 18.44 2.32 -2.04
N GLU A 9 19.74 2.45 -1.75
CA GLU A 9 20.54 3.59 -2.18
C GLU A 9 20.44 3.81 -3.69
N GLY A 10 20.08 5.02 -4.09
CA GLY A 10 19.90 5.43 -5.49
C GLY A 10 18.60 4.95 -6.15
N ARG A 11 17.81 4.07 -5.55
CA ARG A 11 16.53 3.61 -6.11
C ARG A 11 15.43 4.65 -5.93
N VAL A 12 14.62 4.83 -6.97
CA VAL A 12 13.45 5.70 -6.95
C VAL A 12 12.21 4.88 -6.56
N VAL A 13 11.57 5.27 -5.46
CA VAL A 13 10.40 4.61 -4.89
C VAL A 13 9.21 5.55 -4.91
N VAL A 14 8.12 5.14 -5.54
CA VAL A 14 6.84 5.87 -5.53
C VAL A 14 5.90 5.22 -4.53
N ILE A 15 5.28 6.01 -3.65
CA ILE A 15 4.30 5.53 -2.66
C ILE A 15 3.03 6.36 -2.77
N THR A 16 1.89 5.71 -3.00
CA THR A 16 0.57 6.38 -3.04
C THR A 16 -0.13 6.29 -1.69
N GLY A 17 -0.96 7.30 -1.35
CA GLY A 17 -1.57 7.39 -0.03
C GLY A 17 -0.52 7.63 1.07
N ALA A 18 0.49 8.44 0.78
CA ALA A 18 1.70 8.57 1.57
C ALA A 18 1.61 9.61 2.71
N ALA A 19 0.52 10.38 2.79
CA ALA A 19 0.41 11.49 3.74
C ALA A 19 0.24 11.04 5.21
N ARG A 20 -0.15 9.79 5.47
CA ARG A 20 -0.42 9.31 6.83
C ARG A 20 -0.43 7.79 6.93
N GLY A 21 -0.40 7.28 8.17
CA GLY A 21 -0.57 5.87 8.48
C GLY A 21 0.48 4.96 7.83
N LEU A 22 0.05 3.90 7.13
CA LEU A 22 0.97 2.95 6.50
C LEU A 22 1.85 3.60 5.43
N GLY A 23 1.28 4.48 4.61
CA GLY A 23 2.03 5.15 3.54
C GLY A 23 3.13 6.05 4.07
N GLU A 24 2.86 6.79 5.13
CA GLU A 24 3.87 7.61 5.84
C GLU A 24 4.96 6.72 6.46
N ALA A 25 4.60 5.64 7.17
CA ALA A 25 5.56 4.72 7.77
C ALA A 25 6.46 4.08 6.72
N MET A 26 5.89 3.63 5.58
CA MET A 26 6.64 3.09 4.45
C MET A 26 7.57 4.15 3.83
N SER A 27 7.11 5.40 3.67
CA SER A 27 7.94 6.48 3.16
C SER A 27 9.18 6.70 4.03
N ARG A 28 9.00 6.79 5.35
CA ARG A 28 10.13 6.90 6.30
C ARG A 28 11.08 5.71 6.23
N ALA A 29 10.52 4.49 6.14
CA ALA A 29 11.32 3.28 6.09
C ALA A 29 12.18 3.20 4.82
N PHE A 30 11.62 3.55 3.64
CA PHE A 30 12.39 3.60 2.39
C PHE A 30 13.45 4.72 2.39
N VAL A 31 13.12 5.91 2.90
CA VAL A 31 14.13 6.99 3.05
C VAL A 31 15.25 6.53 3.99
N GLY A 32 14.91 5.91 5.13
CA GLY A 32 15.89 5.34 6.06
C GLY A 32 16.75 4.23 5.45
N ALA A 33 16.28 3.57 4.40
CA ALA A 33 17.03 2.58 3.61
C ALA A 33 17.81 3.18 2.43
N GLY A 34 17.86 4.51 2.29
CA GLY A 34 18.62 5.22 1.27
C GLY A 34 17.88 5.48 -0.05
N ALA A 35 16.57 5.20 -0.12
CA ALA A 35 15.79 5.44 -1.32
C ALA A 35 15.50 6.94 -1.55
N ARG A 36 15.33 7.30 -2.82
CA ARG A 36 14.73 8.58 -3.25
C ARG A 36 13.22 8.39 -3.36
N VAL A 37 12.47 8.81 -2.35
CA VAL A 37 11.03 8.58 -2.25
C VAL A 37 10.24 9.71 -2.87
N ALA A 38 9.29 9.38 -3.74
CA ALA A 38 8.19 10.24 -4.18
C ALA A 38 6.92 9.85 -3.42
N ALA A 39 6.44 10.73 -2.56
CA ALA A 39 5.21 10.57 -1.79
C ALA A 39 4.03 11.21 -2.52
N LEU A 40 3.02 10.43 -2.86
CA LEU A 40 1.82 10.86 -3.57
C LEU A 40 0.60 10.74 -2.65
N ASP A 41 -0.18 11.81 -2.54
CA ASP A 41 -1.47 11.78 -1.80
C ASP A 41 -2.39 12.87 -2.34
N ARG A 42 -3.70 12.69 -2.22
CA ARG A 42 -4.68 13.72 -2.58
C ARG A 42 -4.83 14.81 -1.53
N ASN A 43 -4.41 14.55 -0.29
CA ASN A 43 -4.49 15.46 0.83
C ASN A 43 -3.20 16.28 0.96
N GLU A 44 -3.11 17.39 0.25
CA GLU A 44 -1.95 18.26 0.24
C GLU A 44 -1.54 18.75 1.64
N PRO A 45 -2.45 19.27 2.51
CA PRO A 45 -2.09 19.67 3.86
C PRO A 45 -1.42 18.57 4.68
N ALA A 46 -2.01 17.37 4.68
CA ALA A 46 -1.47 16.23 5.41
C ALA A 46 -0.13 15.74 4.82
N LEU A 47 0.02 15.77 3.49
CA LEU A 47 1.27 15.40 2.84
C LEU A 47 2.41 16.38 3.20
N ARG A 48 2.11 17.66 3.25
CA ARG A 48 3.05 18.71 3.66
C ARG A 48 3.43 18.60 5.14
N GLU A 49 2.45 18.33 6.01
CA GLU A 49 2.67 18.11 7.43
C GLU A 49 3.56 16.88 7.68
N ALA A 50 3.28 15.74 7.02
CA ALA A 50 4.08 14.53 7.11
C ALA A 50 5.54 14.77 6.67
N ALA A 51 5.74 15.50 5.57
CA ALA A 51 7.07 15.85 5.09
C ALA A 51 7.83 16.75 6.07
N GLN A 52 7.17 17.71 6.70
CA GLN A 52 7.78 18.57 7.72
C GLN A 52 8.13 17.80 9.00
N ALA A 53 7.23 16.91 9.46
CA ALA A 53 7.44 16.10 10.66
C ALA A 53 8.58 15.06 10.47
N ALA A 54 8.76 14.57 9.25
CA ALA A 54 9.81 13.61 8.94
C ALA A 54 11.23 14.20 8.98
N GLY A 55 11.40 15.52 8.84
CA GLY A 55 12.72 16.17 8.88
C GLY A 55 13.72 15.55 7.90
N ALA A 56 14.82 14.99 8.42
CA ALA A 56 15.84 14.32 7.60
C ALA A 56 15.35 13.03 6.92
N GLN A 57 14.22 12.50 7.32
CA GLN A 57 13.55 11.33 6.70
C GLN A 57 12.39 11.75 5.78
N ALA A 58 12.32 13.02 5.39
CA ALA A 58 11.30 13.50 4.46
C ALA A 58 11.49 12.87 3.07
N PRO A 59 10.39 12.60 2.34
CA PRO A 59 10.47 12.16 0.96
C PRO A 59 11.17 13.21 0.10
N ALA A 60 11.92 12.75 -0.91
CA ALA A 60 12.63 13.65 -1.83
C ALA A 60 11.67 14.48 -2.68
N LEU A 61 10.45 13.99 -2.91
CA LEU A 61 9.41 14.66 -3.70
C LEU A 61 8.03 14.37 -3.09
N ALA A 62 7.21 15.41 -2.94
CA ALA A 62 5.82 15.30 -2.51
C ALA A 62 4.90 15.85 -3.62
N ILE A 63 3.94 15.04 -4.07
CA ILE A 63 3.04 15.41 -5.18
C ILE A 63 1.58 15.19 -4.75
N THR A 64 0.78 16.24 -4.86
CA THR A 64 -0.66 16.16 -4.64
C THR A 64 -1.34 15.60 -5.89
N VAL A 65 -1.95 14.41 -5.76
CA VAL A 65 -2.69 13.76 -6.84
C VAL A 65 -3.68 12.76 -6.28
N ASP A 66 -4.87 12.66 -6.88
CA ASP A 66 -5.83 11.57 -6.63
C ASP A 66 -5.50 10.39 -7.57
N VAL A 67 -5.43 9.18 -7.02
CA VAL A 67 -5.15 7.95 -7.81
C VAL A 67 -6.27 7.62 -8.80
N THR A 68 -7.46 8.19 -8.63
CA THR A 68 -8.59 8.04 -9.57
C THR A 68 -8.49 8.99 -10.76
N ASP A 69 -7.67 10.04 -10.68
CA ASP A 69 -7.36 10.94 -11.80
C ASP A 69 -6.21 10.34 -12.63
N HIS A 70 -6.58 9.60 -13.67
CA HIS A 70 -5.60 8.90 -14.50
C HIS A 70 -4.60 9.84 -15.20
N GLU A 71 -5.06 11.01 -15.69
CA GLU A 71 -4.20 11.97 -16.39
C GLU A 71 -3.27 12.70 -15.41
N GLY A 72 -3.80 13.14 -14.28
CA GLY A 72 -3.02 13.75 -13.20
C GLY A 72 -1.99 12.78 -12.62
N LEU A 73 -2.34 11.50 -12.50
CA LEU A 73 -1.42 10.46 -12.04
C LEU A 73 -0.29 10.19 -13.04
N ASP A 74 -0.60 10.17 -14.35
CA ASP A 74 0.40 10.00 -15.40
C ASP A 74 1.40 11.17 -15.40
N ALA A 75 0.91 12.41 -15.33
CA ALA A 75 1.73 13.60 -15.21
C ALA A 75 2.58 13.60 -13.91
N ALA A 76 2.03 13.13 -12.79
CA ALA A 76 2.76 13.00 -11.54
C ALA A 76 3.93 12.02 -11.67
N LEU A 77 3.73 10.86 -12.31
CA LEU A 77 4.80 9.88 -12.52
C LEU A 77 5.85 10.34 -13.54
N ASP A 78 5.48 11.14 -14.54
CA ASP A 78 6.44 11.79 -15.43
C ASP A 78 7.32 12.79 -14.68
N ARG A 79 6.72 13.56 -13.79
CA ARG A 79 7.45 14.47 -12.91
C ARG A 79 8.43 13.70 -12.01
N VAL A 80 8.01 12.57 -11.41
CA VAL A 80 8.92 11.70 -10.62
C VAL A 80 10.10 11.26 -11.49
N SER A 81 9.83 10.77 -12.71
CA SER A 81 10.89 10.28 -13.61
C SER A 81 11.88 11.38 -14.01
N THR A 82 11.40 12.61 -14.14
CA THR A 82 12.22 13.78 -14.51
C THR A 82 13.07 14.27 -13.34
N GLU A 83 12.47 14.39 -12.15
CA GLU A 83 13.14 15.00 -10.99
C GLU A 83 13.96 13.99 -10.16
N LEU A 84 13.49 12.74 -10.06
CA LEU A 84 14.17 11.70 -9.28
C LEU A 84 14.87 10.63 -10.13
N GLY A 85 14.53 10.52 -11.39
CA GLY A 85 15.04 9.45 -12.25
C GLY A 85 14.05 8.29 -12.43
N PRO A 86 14.48 7.22 -13.12
CA PRO A 86 13.62 6.11 -13.48
C PRO A 86 13.04 5.41 -12.24
N ILE A 87 11.74 5.11 -12.28
CA ILE A 87 11.03 4.46 -11.18
C ILE A 87 11.47 3.00 -11.06
N ASP A 88 11.98 2.60 -9.90
CA ASP A 88 12.41 1.23 -9.60
C ASP A 88 11.37 0.46 -8.79
N VAL A 89 10.64 1.15 -7.90
CA VAL A 89 9.63 0.54 -7.03
C VAL A 89 8.37 1.39 -7.01
N LEU A 90 7.21 0.74 -7.14
CA LEU A 90 5.91 1.31 -6.81
C LEU A 90 5.33 0.61 -5.58
N VAL A 91 4.88 1.38 -4.59
CA VAL A 91 4.02 0.92 -3.50
C VAL A 91 2.63 1.51 -3.70
N ALA A 92 1.70 0.71 -4.21
CA ALA A 92 0.31 1.12 -4.44
C ALA A 92 -0.50 0.92 -3.15
N ASN A 93 -0.47 1.93 -2.27
CA ASN A 93 -1.04 1.87 -0.92
C ASN A 93 -2.34 2.67 -0.75
N ALA A 94 -2.63 3.67 -1.59
CA ALA A 94 -3.83 4.48 -1.47
C ALA A 94 -5.10 3.61 -1.33
N GLY A 95 -5.95 3.95 -0.36
CA GLY A 95 -7.17 3.20 -0.10
C GLY A 95 -8.08 3.85 0.92
N ILE A 96 -9.37 3.55 0.81
CA ILE A 96 -10.43 4.01 1.71
C ILE A 96 -11.30 2.83 2.14
N GLY A 97 -12.11 3.02 3.17
CA GLY A 97 -13.10 2.03 3.61
C GLY A 97 -14.39 2.69 4.07
N VAL A 98 -15.50 2.00 3.82
CA VAL A 98 -16.84 2.34 4.33
C VAL A 98 -17.34 1.13 5.09
N ARG A 99 -17.93 1.34 6.27
CA ARG A 99 -18.29 0.26 7.21
C ARG A 99 -19.80 0.21 7.47
N ASP A 100 -20.54 0.25 6.40
CA ASP A 100 -22.00 0.10 6.46
C ASP A 100 -22.43 -1.35 6.15
N PRO A 101 -23.54 -1.85 6.71
CA PRO A 101 -24.14 -3.11 6.30
C PRO A 101 -24.41 -3.13 4.79
N ALA A 102 -24.26 -4.30 4.16
CA ALA A 102 -24.33 -4.41 2.70
C ALA A 102 -25.69 -4.02 2.10
N ASN A 103 -26.76 -4.12 2.87
CA ASN A 103 -28.10 -3.70 2.47
C ASN A 103 -28.41 -2.20 2.73
N GLU A 104 -27.47 -1.48 3.36
CA GLU A 104 -27.64 -0.07 3.74
C GLU A 104 -26.60 0.85 3.08
N ILE A 105 -25.46 0.30 2.63
CA ILE A 105 -24.42 1.09 1.98
C ILE A 105 -24.97 1.81 0.74
N ALA A 106 -24.70 3.10 0.64
CA ALA A 106 -25.05 3.85 -0.57
C ALA A 106 -24.26 3.32 -1.78
N VAL A 107 -24.92 3.21 -2.95
CA VAL A 107 -24.26 2.73 -4.18
C VAL A 107 -23.03 3.58 -4.50
N ALA A 108 -23.12 4.90 -4.36
CA ALA A 108 -22.00 5.82 -4.59
C ALA A 108 -20.81 5.58 -3.65
N ASP A 109 -21.05 5.14 -2.40
CA ASP A 109 -19.98 4.81 -1.47
C ASP A 109 -19.32 3.47 -1.82
N PHE A 110 -20.10 2.49 -2.29
CA PHE A 110 -19.55 1.24 -2.82
C PHE A 110 -18.66 1.52 -4.05
N GLU A 111 -19.18 2.27 -5.03
CA GLU A 111 -18.46 2.66 -6.23
C GLU A 111 -17.16 3.42 -5.89
N ARG A 112 -17.22 4.40 -4.99
CA ARG A 112 -16.06 5.17 -4.56
C ARG A 112 -14.97 4.29 -3.92
N VAL A 113 -15.35 3.25 -3.16
CA VAL A 113 -14.37 2.30 -2.59
C VAL A 113 -13.70 1.49 -3.71
N ILE A 114 -14.48 1.03 -4.70
CA ILE A 114 -13.94 0.32 -5.86
C ILE A 114 -13.03 1.22 -6.69
N ASP A 115 -13.43 2.46 -6.94
CA ASP A 115 -12.65 3.40 -7.74
C ASP A 115 -11.27 3.69 -7.12
N VAL A 116 -11.22 3.95 -5.83
CA VAL A 116 -9.94 4.23 -5.16
C VAL A 116 -9.11 2.95 -5.00
N ASN A 117 -9.70 1.88 -4.43
CA ASN A 117 -8.95 0.73 -3.98
C ASN A 117 -8.56 -0.25 -5.11
N LEU A 118 -9.31 -0.25 -6.20
CA LEU A 118 -9.10 -1.16 -7.33
C LEU A 118 -8.71 -0.41 -8.61
N ASN A 119 -9.56 0.49 -9.11
CA ASN A 119 -9.29 1.20 -10.35
C ASN A 119 -8.05 2.10 -10.21
N GLY A 120 -7.96 2.90 -9.15
CA GLY A 120 -6.81 3.75 -8.85
C GLY A 120 -5.53 2.96 -8.64
N LEU A 121 -5.60 1.83 -7.91
CA LEU A 121 -4.46 0.92 -7.75
C LEU A 121 -4.02 0.35 -9.10
N PHE A 122 -4.95 -0.07 -9.95
CA PHE A 122 -4.63 -0.58 -11.29
C PHE A 122 -3.99 0.50 -12.16
N TYR A 123 -4.47 1.76 -12.10
CA TYR A 123 -3.86 2.87 -12.84
C TYR A 123 -2.41 3.09 -12.39
N CYS A 124 -2.14 3.10 -11.08
CA CYS A 124 -0.78 3.19 -10.54
C CYS A 124 0.11 2.07 -11.08
N ASN A 125 -0.35 0.82 -10.99
CA ASN A 125 0.38 -0.36 -11.46
C ASN A 125 0.70 -0.25 -12.96
N ARG A 126 -0.30 0.03 -13.78
CA ARG A 126 -0.18 0.13 -15.26
C ARG A 126 0.79 1.24 -15.68
N LEU A 127 0.69 2.42 -15.07
CA LEU A 127 1.52 3.56 -15.41
C LEU A 127 2.98 3.37 -14.96
N ALA A 128 3.20 2.77 -13.78
CA ALA A 128 4.53 2.42 -13.31
C ALA A 128 5.17 1.32 -14.18
N ALA A 129 4.42 0.25 -14.51
CA ALA A 129 4.93 -0.82 -15.36
C ALA A 129 5.36 -0.33 -16.74
N ARG A 130 4.63 0.63 -17.34
CA ARG A 130 5.04 1.27 -18.59
C ARG A 130 6.40 1.96 -18.50
N ARG A 131 6.68 2.61 -17.36
CA ARG A 131 7.95 3.31 -17.10
C ARG A 131 9.08 2.36 -16.69
N MET A 132 8.74 1.16 -16.22
CA MET A 132 9.67 0.08 -15.90
C MET A 132 10.01 -0.79 -17.12
N ALA A 133 9.25 -0.70 -18.20
CA ALA A 133 9.44 -1.52 -19.40
C ALA A 133 10.88 -1.46 -19.94
N GLY A 134 11.45 -2.63 -20.23
CA GLY A 134 12.85 -2.76 -20.72
C GLY A 134 13.94 -2.67 -19.65
N ARG A 135 13.61 -2.25 -18.42
CA ARG A 135 14.55 -2.18 -17.30
C ARG A 135 14.22 -3.16 -16.17
N GLY A 136 12.97 -3.55 -16.07
CA GLY A 136 12.43 -4.25 -14.91
C GLY A 136 12.08 -3.29 -13.75
N GLY A 137 11.54 -3.85 -12.68
CA GLY A 137 11.11 -3.10 -11.51
C GLY A 137 10.31 -3.94 -10.53
N VAL A 138 9.82 -3.30 -9.48
CA VAL A 138 9.02 -3.97 -8.45
C VAL A 138 7.76 -3.18 -8.14
N ILE A 139 6.64 -3.88 -8.04
CA ILE A 139 5.36 -3.34 -7.61
C ILE A 139 4.91 -4.09 -6.35
N VAL A 140 4.59 -3.35 -5.29
CA VAL A 140 4.00 -3.91 -4.06
C VAL A 140 2.64 -3.26 -3.83
N ASN A 141 1.59 -4.06 -3.91
CA ASN A 141 0.22 -3.65 -3.68
C ASN A 141 -0.16 -3.78 -2.21
N LEU A 142 -0.94 -2.85 -1.67
CA LEU A 142 -1.56 -3.01 -0.35
C LEU A 142 -2.94 -3.68 -0.50
N ALA A 143 -2.94 -5.00 -0.25
CA ALA A 143 -4.16 -5.80 -0.08
C ALA A 143 -4.71 -5.65 1.35
N SER A 144 -5.26 -6.68 1.92
CA SER A 144 -5.73 -6.81 3.30
C SER A 144 -6.03 -8.28 3.59
N ILE A 145 -6.03 -8.69 4.87
CA ILE A 145 -6.64 -9.97 5.29
C ILE A 145 -8.10 -10.07 4.82
N MET A 146 -8.78 -8.93 4.65
CA MET A 146 -10.15 -8.86 4.13
C MET A 146 -10.27 -9.27 2.65
N GLY A 147 -9.17 -9.45 1.96
CA GLY A 147 -9.14 -10.07 0.62
C GLY A 147 -9.20 -11.61 0.66
N PHE A 148 -9.06 -12.22 1.82
CA PHE A 148 -9.06 -13.67 2.04
C PHE A 148 -10.18 -14.16 2.96
N SER A 149 -10.81 -13.24 3.70
CA SER A 149 -11.78 -13.54 4.75
C SER A 149 -12.97 -12.60 4.67
N GLY A 150 -14.17 -13.10 4.99
CA GLY A 150 -15.38 -12.29 5.14
C GLY A 150 -15.32 -11.29 6.31
N GLY A 151 -14.28 -11.37 7.14
CA GLY A 151 -14.09 -10.46 8.26
C GLY A 151 -15.07 -10.68 9.40
N ILE A 152 -14.95 -9.83 10.43
CA ILE A 152 -15.80 -9.87 11.63
C ILE A 152 -16.73 -8.65 11.74
N PHE A 153 -16.64 -7.70 10.81
CA PHE A 153 -17.48 -6.49 10.76
C PHE A 153 -17.98 -6.25 9.35
N PRO A 154 -19.16 -5.61 9.18
CA PRO A 154 -19.69 -5.20 7.88
C PRO A 154 -18.66 -4.31 7.14
N ASN A 155 -18.33 -4.70 5.91
CA ASN A 155 -17.35 -3.98 5.09
C ASN A 155 -17.29 -4.52 3.65
N ALA A 156 -18.46 -4.82 3.05
CA ALA A 156 -18.55 -5.55 1.80
C ALA A 156 -17.77 -4.91 0.64
N ALA A 157 -17.90 -3.58 0.46
CA ALA A 157 -17.19 -2.86 -0.60
C ALA A 157 -15.67 -2.98 -0.48
N TYR A 158 -15.14 -2.80 0.74
CA TYR A 158 -13.72 -2.92 1.00
C TYR A 158 -13.20 -4.35 0.77
N GLN A 159 -13.94 -5.35 1.28
CA GLN A 159 -13.60 -6.77 1.10
C GLN A 159 -13.57 -7.15 -0.37
N ALA A 160 -14.59 -6.75 -1.14
CA ALA A 160 -14.64 -6.98 -2.58
C ALA A 160 -13.43 -6.35 -3.28
N SER A 161 -13.11 -5.08 -2.96
CA SER A 161 -11.95 -4.39 -3.53
C SER A 161 -10.64 -5.09 -3.20
N LYS A 162 -10.44 -5.53 -1.95
CA LYS A 162 -9.19 -6.17 -1.51
C LYS A 162 -9.06 -7.62 -2.01
N GLY A 163 -10.17 -8.35 -2.18
CA GLY A 163 -10.20 -9.63 -2.89
C GLY A 163 -9.78 -9.50 -4.35
N ALA A 164 -10.28 -8.45 -5.03
CA ALA A 164 -9.88 -8.13 -6.39
C ALA A 164 -8.37 -7.79 -6.47
N VAL A 165 -7.82 -7.01 -5.53
CA VAL A 165 -6.38 -6.69 -5.48
C VAL A 165 -5.52 -7.95 -5.33
N VAL A 166 -5.94 -8.92 -4.51
CA VAL A 166 -5.24 -10.21 -4.35
C VAL A 166 -5.12 -10.95 -5.68
N ASN A 167 -6.22 -11.04 -6.44
CA ASN A 167 -6.20 -11.74 -7.72
C ASN A 167 -5.54 -10.91 -8.83
N LEU A 168 -5.73 -9.60 -8.86
CA LEU A 168 -5.06 -8.68 -9.79
C LEU A 168 -3.54 -8.76 -9.64
N THR A 169 -3.02 -8.86 -8.42
CA THR A 169 -1.58 -9.03 -8.16
C THR A 169 -1.03 -10.28 -8.86
N ARG A 170 -1.75 -11.40 -8.84
CA ARG A 170 -1.35 -12.63 -9.54
C ARG A 170 -1.37 -12.45 -11.06
N ALA A 171 -2.44 -11.85 -11.60
CA ALA A 171 -2.58 -11.60 -13.03
C ALA A 171 -1.42 -10.74 -13.56
N LEU A 172 -1.18 -9.58 -12.92
CA LEU A 172 -0.12 -8.66 -13.34
C LEU A 172 1.29 -9.25 -13.16
N ALA A 173 1.51 -10.09 -12.14
CA ALA A 173 2.77 -10.81 -11.97
C ALA A 173 3.08 -11.72 -13.17
N LEU A 174 2.08 -12.43 -13.69
CA LEU A 174 2.23 -13.30 -14.87
C LEU A 174 2.40 -12.49 -16.16
N GLU A 175 1.60 -11.44 -16.34
CA GLU A 175 1.64 -10.61 -17.54
C GLU A 175 2.98 -9.89 -17.73
N TRP A 176 3.60 -9.45 -16.61
CA TRP A 176 4.80 -8.61 -16.67
C TRP A 176 6.10 -9.35 -16.32
N ALA A 177 6.04 -10.66 -16.03
CA ALA A 177 7.22 -11.47 -15.74
C ALA A 177 8.29 -11.41 -16.84
N ALA A 178 7.88 -11.48 -18.12
CA ALA A 178 8.79 -11.38 -19.26
C ALA A 178 9.47 -10.02 -19.38
N GLN A 179 8.95 -8.98 -18.71
CA GLN A 179 9.52 -7.63 -18.64
C GLN A 179 10.43 -7.45 -17.40
N ASN A 180 10.67 -8.53 -16.64
CA ASN A 180 11.41 -8.50 -15.38
C ASN A 180 10.77 -7.57 -14.33
N ILE A 181 9.45 -7.46 -14.31
CA ILE A 181 8.70 -6.71 -13.32
C ILE A 181 8.06 -7.71 -12.34
N ARG A 182 8.43 -7.62 -11.07
CA ARG A 182 7.81 -8.41 -10.01
C ARG A 182 6.61 -7.66 -9.43
N VAL A 183 5.49 -8.35 -9.26
CA VAL A 183 4.28 -7.78 -8.65
C VAL A 183 3.87 -8.66 -7.48
N ASN A 184 3.90 -8.10 -6.28
CA ASN A 184 3.49 -8.77 -5.05
C ASN A 184 2.51 -7.89 -4.27
N ALA A 185 1.92 -8.43 -3.22
CA ALA A 185 1.09 -7.68 -2.30
C ALA A 185 1.44 -8.00 -0.84
N VAL A 186 1.15 -7.05 0.05
CA VAL A 186 1.10 -7.26 1.49
C VAL A 186 -0.35 -7.20 1.93
N ALA A 187 -0.76 -8.11 2.83
CA ALA A 187 -2.11 -8.17 3.40
C ALA A 187 -2.08 -7.92 4.92
N PRO A 188 -2.13 -6.66 5.36
CA PRO A 188 -2.20 -6.34 6.77
C PRO A 188 -3.51 -6.80 7.41
N THR A 189 -3.47 -7.13 8.70
CA THR A 189 -4.64 -7.14 9.58
C THR A 189 -4.96 -5.72 10.06
N PHE A 190 -5.66 -5.60 11.17
CA PHE A 190 -5.93 -4.31 11.80
C PHE A 190 -4.64 -3.70 12.34
N VAL A 191 -4.23 -2.57 11.79
CA VAL A 191 -3.08 -1.76 12.21
C VAL A 191 -3.59 -0.40 12.67
N ARG A 192 -3.04 0.17 13.75
CA ARG A 192 -3.44 1.52 14.21
C ARG A 192 -3.05 2.57 13.18
N THR A 193 -4.05 3.14 12.55
CA THR A 193 -3.93 4.21 11.55
C THR A 193 -5.19 5.07 11.60
N PRO A 194 -5.21 6.27 11.02
CA PRO A 194 -6.43 7.07 10.92
C PRO A 194 -7.63 6.34 10.26
N LEU A 195 -7.38 5.38 9.38
CA LEU A 195 -8.43 4.57 8.74
C LEU A 195 -9.12 3.62 9.71
N THR A 196 -8.40 3.11 10.70
CA THR A 196 -8.85 2.08 11.64
C THR A 196 -9.20 2.64 13.02
N GLU A 197 -8.87 3.89 13.30
CA GLU A 197 -9.12 4.53 14.60
C GLU A 197 -10.57 4.37 15.11
N PRO A 198 -11.63 4.52 14.26
CA PRO A 198 -13.00 4.30 14.71
C PRO A 198 -13.30 2.86 15.17
N VAL A 199 -12.49 1.88 14.74
CA VAL A 199 -12.61 0.49 15.19
C VAL A 199 -11.96 0.32 16.56
N PHE A 200 -10.78 0.92 16.75
CA PHE A 200 -10.05 0.84 18.00
C PHE A 200 -10.66 1.65 19.14
N ALA A 201 -11.42 2.70 18.82
CA ALA A 201 -12.16 3.50 19.79
C ALA A 201 -13.32 2.71 20.45
N ASN A 202 -13.72 1.56 19.89
CA ASN A 202 -14.75 0.70 20.45
C ASN A 202 -14.11 -0.52 21.16
N PRO A 203 -14.22 -0.64 22.51
CA PRO A 203 -13.60 -1.73 23.27
C PRO A 203 -14.07 -3.12 22.86
N GLU A 204 -15.36 -3.28 22.52
CA GLU A 204 -15.92 -4.58 22.11
C GLU A 204 -15.33 -5.03 20.76
N ARG A 205 -15.19 -4.09 19.83
CA ARG A 205 -14.54 -4.35 18.53
C ARG A 205 -13.07 -4.71 18.71
N LEU A 206 -12.36 -4.00 19.58
CA LEU A 206 -10.97 -4.30 19.87
C LEU A 206 -10.85 -5.71 20.50
N ALA A 207 -11.69 -6.06 21.47
CA ALA A 207 -11.70 -7.38 22.07
C ALA A 207 -11.97 -8.49 21.04
N ALA A 208 -12.92 -8.27 20.12
CA ALA A 208 -13.20 -9.20 19.03
C ALA A 208 -12.00 -9.38 18.08
N ILE A 209 -11.29 -8.30 17.73
CA ILE A 209 -10.06 -8.37 16.94
C ILE A 209 -8.98 -9.16 17.67
N MET A 210 -8.75 -8.86 18.96
CA MET A 210 -7.74 -9.54 19.78
C MET A 210 -8.03 -11.03 19.94
N ALA A 211 -9.31 -11.43 20.06
CA ALA A 211 -9.72 -12.83 20.09
C ALA A 211 -9.35 -13.59 18.79
N HIS A 212 -9.17 -12.87 17.69
CA HIS A 212 -8.73 -13.40 16.38
C HIS A 212 -7.23 -13.16 16.09
N THR A 213 -6.44 -12.78 17.10
CA THR A 213 -5.03 -12.43 16.96
C THR A 213 -4.14 -13.40 17.73
N PRO A 214 -3.71 -14.54 17.16
CA PRO A 214 -2.96 -15.59 17.87
C PRO A 214 -1.67 -15.13 18.54
N LEU A 215 -0.93 -14.17 17.96
CA LEU A 215 0.29 -13.64 18.58
C LEU A 215 0.03 -12.71 19.78
N GLY A 216 -1.25 -12.42 20.12
CA GLY A 216 -1.62 -11.56 21.24
C GLY A 216 -1.24 -10.09 21.08
N ARG A 217 -0.73 -9.67 19.93
CA ARG A 217 -0.43 -8.28 19.57
C ARG A 217 -0.81 -7.99 18.13
N LEU A 218 -1.26 -6.79 17.88
CA LEU A 218 -1.48 -6.31 16.51
C LEU A 218 -0.15 -5.86 15.89
N PRO A 219 -0.01 -5.93 14.56
CA PRO A 219 1.13 -5.32 13.88
C PRO A 219 1.10 -3.79 14.02
N GLU A 220 2.28 -3.21 14.15
CA GLU A 220 2.49 -1.78 14.05
C GLU A 220 2.73 -1.37 12.57
N PRO A 221 2.60 -0.09 12.20
CA PRO A 221 2.90 0.38 10.85
C PRO A 221 4.28 -0.02 10.34
N ASP A 222 5.27 -0.07 11.23
CA ASP A 222 6.64 -0.47 10.89
C ASP A 222 6.75 -1.98 10.56
N ASP A 223 5.95 -2.86 11.17
CA ASP A 223 5.90 -4.30 10.80
C ASP A 223 5.47 -4.45 9.33
N ILE A 224 4.50 -3.63 8.89
CA ILE A 224 4.02 -3.61 7.51
C ILE A 224 5.10 -3.04 6.57
N ALA A 225 5.74 -1.94 6.97
CA ALA A 225 6.81 -1.33 6.19
C ALA A 225 7.96 -2.31 5.95
N GLN A 226 8.39 -3.08 6.96
CA GLN A 226 9.44 -4.09 6.80
C GLN A 226 9.07 -5.19 5.80
N ALA A 227 7.82 -5.66 5.81
CA ALA A 227 7.35 -6.65 4.83
C ALA A 227 7.36 -6.09 3.40
N VAL A 228 7.00 -4.81 3.23
CA VAL A 228 7.04 -4.12 1.94
C VAL A 228 8.49 -3.94 1.47
N LEU A 229 9.40 -3.52 2.34
CA LEU A 229 10.83 -3.42 2.02
C LEU A 229 11.40 -4.77 1.58
N PHE A 230 11.09 -5.86 2.30
CA PHE A 230 11.49 -7.22 1.92
C PHE A 230 11.04 -7.56 0.50
N LEU A 231 9.74 -7.42 0.20
CA LEU A 231 9.21 -7.74 -1.13
C LEU A 231 9.76 -6.85 -2.24
N ALA A 232 10.11 -5.60 -1.91
CA ALA A 232 10.71 -4.65 -2.84
C ALA A 232 12.21 -4.91 -3.07
N SER A 233 12.90 -5.59 -2.14
CA SER A 233 14.35 -5.79 -2.17
C SER A 233 14.80 -6.92 -3.10
N ASP A 234 16.12 -7.02 -3.30
CA ASP A 234 16.74 -8.11 -4.05
C ASP A 234 16.67 -9.46 -3.32
N ALA A 235 16.43 -9.46 -1.99
CA ALA A 235 16.17 -10.70 -1.25
C ALA A 235 14.89 -11.43 -1.72
N ALA A 236 13.97 -10.72 -2.38
CA ALA A 236 12.73 -11.26 -2.93
C ALA A 236 12.78 -11.46 -4.46
N GLN A 237 13.97 -11.53 -5.08
CA GLN A 237 14.12 -11.59 -6.55
C GLN A 237 13.42 -12.79 -7.21
N ALA A 238 13.20 -13.88 -6.48
CA ALA A 238 12.48 -15.07 -6.95
C ALA A 238 11.01 -15.08 -6.51
N ILE A 239 10.50 -13.96 -5.94
CA ILE A 239 9.13 -13.87 -5.41
C ILE A 239 8.32 -12.92 -6.29
N THR A 240 7.28 -13.45 -6.95
CA THR A 240 6.27 -12.66 -7.69
C THR A 240 4.91 -13.35 -7.61
N GLY A 241 3.81 -12.59 -7.64
CA GLY A 241 2.44 -13.09 -7.57
C GLY A 241 1.97 -13.47 -6.17
N VAL A 242 2.78 -13.27 -5.12
CA VAL A 242 2.41 -13.59 -3.74
C VAL A 242 1.66 -12.42 -3.09
N THR A 243 0.72 -12.77 -2.23
CA THR A 243 0.17 -11.84 -1.25
C THR A 243 0.60 -12.31 0.14
N LEU A 244 1.47 -11.55 0.79
CA LEU A 244 2.06 -11.88 2.09
C LEU A 244 1.20 -11.33 3.23
N PRO A 245 0.54 -12.17 4.05
CA PRO A 245 -0.14 -11.72 5.25
C PRO A 245 0.85 -11.18 6.28
N VAL A 246 0.53 -10.02 6.87
CA VAL A 246 1.21 -9.48 8.05
C VAL A 246 0.12 -9.25 9.09
N ASP A 247 -0.29 -10.31 9.75
CA ASP A 247 -1.61 -10.41 10.37
C ASP A 247 -1.62 -10.99 11.77
N SER A 248 -0.45 -11.21 12.36
CA SER A 248 -0.32 -11.83 13.70
C SER A 248 -1.04 -13.19 13.84
N GLY A 249 -1.17 -13.92 12.72
CA GLY A 249 -1.78 -15.25 12.64
C GLY A 249 -3.30 -15.25 12.40
N TYR A 250 -3.90 -14.12 12.07
CA TYR A 250 -5.35 -14.01 11.85
C TYR A 250 -5.88 -15.01 10.82
N LEU A 251 -5.19 -15.21 9.71
CA LEU A 251 -5.59 -16.10 8.60
C LEU A 251 -5.12 -17.56 8.78
N ALA A 252 -4.39 -17.88 9.83
CA ALA A 252 -3.89 -19.24 10.08
C ALA A 252 -4.94 -20.18 10.72
N ARG A 253 -6.18 -19.73 10.85
CA ARG A 253 -7.29 -20.48 11.45
C ARG A 253 -8.20 -21.07 10.38
#